data_1cc1a85034d8bb3d9a6eb5ecaa3a8f08
#
_entry.id   1cc1a85034d8bb3d9a6eb5ecaa3a8f08
#
_cell.length_a   1.000
_cell.length_b   1.000
_cell.length_c   1.000
_cell.angle_alpha   90.00
_cell.angle_beta   90.00
_cell.angle_gamma   90.00
#
_symmetry.space_group_name_H-M   'P 1'
#
loop_
_entity.id
_entity.type
_entity.pdbx_description
1 polymer ?
#
loop_
_entity_poly.entity_id
_entity_poly.type
_entity_poly.pdbx_seq_one_letter_code
_entity_poly.pdbx_strand_id
1 'polypeptide(L)'
;MRRGNQNPTFSKVGKYAYSDGDAVAEMFIEDGGATFYPAQIDELVLMLARNKDGSPAAQTIGISKPRQNGKSYAARYYAVYMADFEHRSVLYSAHHSSTTKKMFDALCNLFENEVRYPDFFNDVKSITRGRGYEGIYFKDWMDEEGNFHDGGCIEFSTRTNAGARGGTYSVIIIDEAQEMTAEQQEGMLPVISASSDAKDPSRMPQQIYIGTPPSPECNGTVFKKMHDSAHDGEGETWWLEWGIDDLKKITPEDVMNLVYDTNPAMGYRIAEKTIQAEYEQMTIDGFARERLGFWTPKTQHQVDFVISEKKWDACRSEDTKPEGKTAYGVKFSADGSYVCLCGAVIPNEGKARISLIEAKPTGHGTTWLADWLNERPNKACCVVIDGKNGVDVLVEKISDKWKIKGSIVRPSAKDVIASVGMLTDCIDEQSVTWYAGQEALRESAITSIKRPIGGGWGFGGENSTAIEACALALWGCKTSKRDPGKSMRIG
;
A
#
# COMPACT_ATOMS: atom_id res chain seq x y z
N MET A 1 -20.47 -23.34 26.91
CA MET A 1 -20.56 -22.30 25.87
C MET A 1 -19.70 -22.79 24.71
N ARG A 2 -20.20 -22.75 23.47
CA ARG A 2 -19.39 -23.11 22.29
C ARG A 2 -18.24 -22.11 22.14
N ARG A 3 -17.05 -22.61 21.77
CA ARG A 3 -15.85 -21.81 21.54
C ARG A 3 -15.42 -21.93 20.08
N GLY A 4 -14.76 -20.89 19.59
CA GLY A 4 -14.19 -20.87 18.23
C GLY A 4 -13.09 -21.93 18.07
N ASN A 5 -12.90 -22.35 16.82
CA ASN A 5 -11.85 -23.28 16.44
C ASN A 5 -10.47 -22.67 16.69
N GLN A 6 -9.66 -23.32 17.51
CA GLN A 6 -8.33 -22.84 17.88
C GLN A 6 -7.27 -23.19 16.84
N ASN A 7 -7.51 -24.20 16.00
CA ASN A 7 -6.59 -24.57 14.93
C ASN A 7 -6.81 -23.68 13.70
N PRO A 8 -5.75 -23.27 13.00
CA PRO A 8 -5.90 -22.57 11.72
C PRO A 8 -6.62 -23.45 10.69
N THR A 9 -7.42 -22.85 9.83
CA THR A 9 -8.11 -23.54 8.73
C THR A 9 -7.14 -23.92 7.60
N PHE A 10 -6.04 -23.13 7.49
CA PHE A 10 -4.90 -23.46 6.65
C PHE A 10 -3.60 -23.10 7.36
N SER A 11 -2.58 -23.93 7.25
CA SER A 11 -1.25 -23.65 7.79
C SER A 11 -0.14 -24.24 6.91
N LYS A 12 0.94 -23.46 6.78
CA LYS A 12 2.21 -23.89 6.21
C LYS A 12 3.30 -23.63 7.24
N VAL A 13 3.72 -24.66 7.95
CA VAL A 13 4.70 -24.58 9.03
C VAL A 13 5.78 -25.63 8.78
N GLY A 14 7.03 -25.21 8.88
CA GLY A 14 8.19 -26.10 8.78
C GLY A 14 8.44 -26.90 10.08
N LYS A 15 9.53 -27.67 10.08
CA LYS A 15 9.97 -28.39 11.27
C LYS A 15 10.80 -27.45 12.16
N TYR A 16 10.72 -27.65 13.47
CA TYR A 16 11.56 -26.99 14.46
C TYR A 16 12.04 -27.99 15.52
N ALA A 17 13.04 -27.62 16.28
CA ALA A 17 13.63 -28.52 17.29
C ALA A 17 12.97 -28.34 18.66
N TYR A 18 12.71 -27.10 19.08
CA TYR A 18 12.09 -26.74 20.36
C TYR A 18 11.43 -25.35 20.27
N SER A 19 10.65 -25.01 21.28
CA SER A 19 10.09 -23.68 21.48
C SER A 19 9.85 -23.43 22.95
N ASP A 20 10.07 -22.21 23.39
CA ASP A 20 9.78 -21.74 24.74
C ASP A 20 8.38 -21.08 24.85
N GLY A 21 7.59 -21.10 23.77
CA GLY A 21 6.33 -20.38 23.66
C GLY A 21 5.29 -20.74 24.73
N ASP A 22 5.19 -22.01 25.12
CA ASP A 22 4.30 -22.44 26.21
C ASP A 22 4.73 -21.85 27.56
N ALA A 23 6.02 -21.96 27.90
CA ALA A 23 6.57 -21.43 29.15
C ALA A 23 6.46 -19.89 29.20
N VAL A 24 6.71 -19.22 28.08
CA VAL A 24 6.54 -17.78 27.94
C VAL A 24 5.08 -17.37 28.12
N ALA A 25 4.14 -18.10 27.55
CA ALA A 25 2.72 -17.84 27.73
C ALA A 25 2.30 -18.02 29.20
N GLU A 26 2.78 -19.07 29.87
CA GLU A 26 2.53 -19.33 31.30
C GLU A 26 3.06 -18.20 32.18
N MET A 27 4.32 -17.79 31.98
CA MET A 27 4.94 -16.66 32.68
C MET A 27 4.11 -15.36 32.53
N PHE A 28 3.67 -15.02 31.33
CA PHE A 28 2.85 -13.82 31.15
C PHE A 28 1.44 -13.93 31.70
N ILE A 29 0.89 -15.15 31.84
CA ILE A 29 -0.38 -15.37 32.54
C ILE A 29 -0.21 -15.14 34.03
N GLU A 30 0.85 -15.68 34.63
CA GLU A 30 1.10 -15.61 36.07
C GLU A 30 1.55 -14.22 36.49
N ASP A 31 2.58 -13.69 35.88
CA ASP A 31 3.26 -12.46 36.30
C ASP A 31 2.73 -11.22 35.57
N GLY A 32 2.34 -11.34 34.29
CA GLY A 32 1.87 -10.25 33.44
C GLY A 32 0.35 -10.10 33.38
N GLY A 33 -0.43 -11.00 34.03
CA GLY A 33 -1.89 -11.00 34.01
C GLY A 33 -2.49 -11.15 32.60
N ALA A 34 -1.78 -11.78 31.70
CA ALA A 34 -2.26 -12.07 30.35
C ALA A 34 -3.39 -13.09 30.36
N THR A 35 -4.26 -13.00 29.37
CA THR A 35 -5.34 -13.97 29.17
C THR A 35 -5.30 -14.44 27.72
N PHE A 36 -4.59 -15.54 27.48
CA PHE A 36 -4.53 -16.16 26.17
C PHE A 36 -5.65 -17.19 25.98
N TYR A 37 -6.14 -17.34 24.76
CA TYR A 37 -6.83 -18.54 24.34
C TYR A 37 -5.87 -19.43 23.51
N PRO A 38 -6.13 -20.73 23.37
CA PRO A 38 -5.13 -21.68 22.86
C PRO A 38 -4.45 -21.28 21.56
N ALA A 39 -5.20 -20.77 20.57
CA ALA A 39 -4.61 -20.31 19.31
C ALA A 39 -3.55 -19.20 19.47
N GLN A 40 -3.60 -18.40 20.52
CA GLN A 40 -2.60 -17.36 20.80
C GLN A 40 -1.35 -17.94 21.46
N ILE A 41 -1.50 -19.01 22.22
CA ILE A 41 -0.37 -19.77 22.77
C ILE A 41 0.37 -20.46 21.63
N ASP A 42 -0.37 -21.13 20.73
CA ASP A 42 0.21 -21.77 19.54
C ASP A 42 0.95 -20.73 18.65
N GLU A 43 0.46 -19.51 18.54
CA GLU A 43 1.16 -18.44 17.84
C GLU A 43 2.48 -18.09 18.52
N LEU A 44 2.52 -17.98 19.86
CA LEU A 44 3.75 -17.75 20.61
C LEU A 44 4.73 -18.90 20.42
N VAL A 45 4.25 -20.16 20.48
CA VAL A 45 5.06 -21.36 20.23
C VAL A 45 5.73 -21.28 18.86
N LEU A 46 5.00 -20.89 17.82
CA LEU A 46 5.55 -20.80 16.46
C LEU A 46 6.48 -19.58 16.27
N MET A 47 6.19 -18.44 16.88
CA MET A 47 7.07 -17.27 16.83
C MET A 47 8.39 -17.51 17.57
N LEU A 48 8.38 -18.32 18.63
CA LEU A 48 9.56 -18.67 19.45
C LEU A 48 10.19 -20.01 19.05
N ALA A 49 9.73 -20.65 17.97
CA ALA A 49 10.28 -21.91 17.49
C ALA A 49 11.74 -21.75 17.03
N ARG A 50 12.60 -22.70 17.44
CA ARG A 50 14.05 -22.70 17.18
C ARG A 50 14.51 -23.97 16.50
N ASN A 51 15.55 -23.85 15.71
CA ASN A 51 16.35 -24.96 15.19
C ASN A 51 17.31 -25.47 16.27
N LYS A 52 18.00 -26.58 15.99
CA LYS A 52 18.98 -27.18 16.93
C LYS A 52 20.17 -26.28 17.26
N ASP A 53 20.51 -25.35 16.35
CA ASP A 53 21.57 -24.37 16.51
C ASP A 53 21.13 -23.08 17.21
N GLY A 54 19.88 -23.04 17.70
CA GLY A 54 19.27 -21.89 18.36
C GLY A 54 18.72 -20.83 17.41
N SER A 55 18.95 -20.95 16.09
CA SER A 55 18.39 -20.00 15.13
C SER A 55 16.86 -20.05 15.10
N PRO A 56 16.17 -18.95 14.78
CA PRO A 56 14.73 -18.99 14.53
C PRO A 56 14.37 -20.02 13.45
N ALA A 57 13.40 -20.88 13.73
CA ALA A 57 12.98 -21.90 12.78
C ALA A 57 12.30 -21.29 11.53
N ALA A 58 11.73 -20.11 11.67
CA ALA A 58 11.25 -19.28 10.57
C ALA A 58 11.73 -17.84 10.73
N GLN A 59 12.34 -17.28 9.67
CA GLN A 59 12.69 -15.87 9.63
C GLN A 59 11.48 -14.99 9.32
N THR A 60 10.48 -15.54 8.66
CA THR A 60 9.26 -14.81 8.29
C THR A 60 8.03 -15.63 8.64
N ILE A 61 7.13 -15.03 9.41
CA ILE A 61 5.85 -15.65 9.81
C ILE A 61 4.72 -14.69 9.44
N GLY A 62 3.69 -15.21 8.75
CA GLY A 62 2.45 -14.51 8.43
C GLY A 62 1.28 -15.12 9.19
N ILE A 63 0.44 -14.28 9.80
CA ILE A 63 -0.75 -14.70 10.54
C ILE A 63 -1.95 -13.90 10.04
N SER A 64 -2.90 -14.60 9.42
CA SER A 64 -4.14 -14.04 8.91
C SER A 64 -5.33 -14.52 9.75
N LYS A 65 -6.07 -13.58 10.33
CA LYS A 65 -7.31 -13.85 11.07
C LYS A 65 -8.36 -12.80 10.74
N PRO A 66 -9.64 -13.11 10.85
CA PRO A 66 -10.70 -12.11 10.82
C PRO A 66 -10.49 -11.01 11.86
N ARG A 67 -11.19 -9.88 11.72
CA ARG A 67 -11.07 -8.77 12.69
C ARG A 67 -11.46 -9.19 14.11
N GLN A 68 -10.85 -8.54 15.11
CA GLN A 68 -11.09 -8.73 16.55
C GLN A 68 -10.70 -10.11 17.10
N ASN A 69 -9.98 -10.94 16.36
CA ASN A 69 -9.49 -12.23 16.82
C ASN A 69 -8.11 -12.17 17.53
N GLY A 70 -7.77 -11.03 18.11
CA GLY A 70 -6.63 -10.89 19.02
C GLY A 70 -5.25 -11.11 18.37
N LYS A 71 -5.10 -10.85 17.05
CA LYS A 71 -3.83 -10.97 16.31
C LYS A 71 -2.67 -10.26 17.01
N SER A 72 -2.84 -9.00 17.31
CA SER A 72 -1.80 -8.16 17.92
C SER A 72 -1.54 -8.51 19.39
N TYR A 73 -2.34 -9.39 20.00
CA TYR A 73 -2.20 -9.74 21.41
C TYR A 73 -1.03 -10.68 21.66
N ALA A 74 -0.93 -11.77 20.92
CA ALA A 74 0.23 -12.68 21.00
C ALA A 74 1.52 -11.97 20.56
N ALA A 75 1.48 -11.20 19.48
CA ALA A 75 2.62 -10.43 18.99
C ALA A 75 3.12 -9.38 20.00
N ARG A 76 2.23 -8.84 20.86
CA ARG A 76 2.61 -7.95 21.97
C ARG A 76 3.55 -8.63 22.93
N TYR A 77 3.17 -9.80 23.43
CA TYR A 77 3.95 -10.52 24.42
C TYR A 77 5.20 -11.15 23.80
N TYR A 78 5.14 -11.54 22.55
CA TYR A 78 6.34 -11.87 21.78
C TYR A 78 7.33 -10.70 21.72
N ALA A 79 6.87 -9.46 21.45
CA ALA A 79 7.72 -8.28 21.46
C ALA A 79 8.38 -8.03 22.81
N VAL A 80 7.61 -8.19 23.92
CA VAL A 80 8.14 -8.05 25.27
C VAL A 80 9.21 -9.09 25.53
N TYR A 81 8.92 -10.36 25.28
CA TYR A 81 9.89 -11.43 25.50
C TYR A 81 11.18 -11.21 24.72
N MET A 82 11.07 -10.85 23.45
CA MET A 82 12.25 -10.61 22.62
C MET A 82 13.07 -9.40 23.08
N ALA A 83 12.43 -8.35 23.59
CA ALA A 83 13.14 -7.15 24.01
C ALA A 83 13.69 -7.24 25.45
N ASP A 84 12.90 -7.77 26.38
CA ASP A 84 13.23 -7.80 27.80
C ASP A 84 14.13 -8.99 28.14
N PHE A 85 13.75 -10.20 27.73
CA PHE A 85 14.44 -11.45 28.09
C PHE A 85 15.53 -11.86 27.08
N GLU A 86 15.29 -11.68 25.78
CA GLU A 86 16.26 -11.98 24.71
C GLU A 86 17.15 -10.78 24.35
N HIS A 87 16.93 -9.63 24.99
CA HIS A 87 17.68 -8.38 24.81
C HIS A 87 17.79 -7.94 23.34
N ARG A 88 16.68 -8.07 22.61
CA ARG A 88 16.61 -7.73 21.18
C ARG A 88 16.06 -6.34 20.95
N SER A 89 16.47 -5.73 19.84
CA SER A 89 15.81 -4.54 19.32
C SER A 89 14.60 -4.93 18.47
N VAL A 90 13.41 -4.50 18.89
CA VAL A 90 12.14 -4.80 18.27
C VAL A 90 11.53 -3.54 17.68
N LEU A 91 11.15 -3.57 16.41
CA LEU A 91 10.32 -2.54 15.78
C LEU A 91 8.89 -3.04 15.64
N TYR A 92 7.94 -2.35 16.28
CA TYR A 92 6.52 -2.55 16.04
C TYR A 92 6.00 -1.48 15.07
N SER A 93 5.51 -1.92 13.92
CA SER A 93 5.05 -1.03 12.85
C SER A 93 3.62 -1.34 12.42
N ALA A 94 2.78 -0.31 12.32
CA ALA A 94 1.42 -0.41 11.78
C ALA A 94 1.15 0.67 10.74
N HIS A 95 0.08 0.49 9.94
CA HIS A 95 -0.31 1.45 8.92
C HIS A 95 -0.80 2.77 9.55
N HIS A 96 -1.60 2.68 10.61
CA HIS A 96 -2.15 3.83 11.31
C HIS A 96 -1.43 4.14 12.61
N SER A 97 -1.13 5.43 12.86
CA SER A 97 -0.53 5.89 14.11
C SER A 97 -1.40 5.60 15.34
N SER A 98 -2.71 5.52 15.18
CA SER A 98 -3.63 5.12 16.25
C SER A 98 -3.43 3.65 16.68
N THR A 99 -3.02 2.77 15.78
CA THR A 99 -2.75 1.36 16.07
C THR A 99 -1.42 1.22 16.82
N THR A 100 -0.35 1.89 16.35
CA THR A 100 0.94 1.91 17.06
C THR A 100 0.78 2.51 18.44
N LYS A 101 0.05 3.62 18.58
CA LYS A 101 -0.20 4.25 19.88
C LYS A 101 -0.96 3.35 20.84
N LYS A 102 -2.01 2.67 20.41
CA LYS A 102 -2.76 1.72 21.26
C LYS A 102 -1.87 0.58 21.77
N MET A 103 -0.96 0.07 20.94
CA MET A 103 -0.01 -0.95 21.33
C MET A 103 0.99 -0.40 22.35
N PHE A 104 1.56 0.77 22.10
CA PHE A 104 2.46 1.46 23.02
C PHE A 104 1.80 1.72 24.37
N ASP A 105 0.61 2.34 24.39
CA ASP A 105 -0.14 2.62 25.61
C ASP A 105 -0.46 1.34 26.42
N ALA A 106 -0.76 0.24 25.72
CA ALA A 106 -1.04 -1.04 26.34
C ALA A 106 0.19 -1.67 26.99
N LEU A 107 1.39 -1.48 26.41
CA LEU A 107 2.64 -1.92 27.02
C LEU A 107 3.08 -0.97 28.16
N CYS A 108 2.90 0.32 28.01
CA CYS A 108 3.13 1.25 29.12
C CYS A 108 2.34 0.87 30.38
N ASN A 109 1.08 0.42 30.23
CA ASN A 109 0.28 -0.05 31.36
C ASN A 109 0.87 -1.29 32.07
N LEU A 110 1.62 -2.12 31.35
CA LEU A 110 2.35 -3.25 31.95
C LEU A 110 3.59 -2.75 32.70
N PHE A 111 4.36 -1.89 32.10
CA PHE A 111 5.67 -1.47 32.59
C PHE A 111 5.65 -0.29 33.58
N GLU A 112 4.56 0.42 33.75
CA GLU A 112 4.43 1.56 34.66
C GLU A 112 3.63 1.23 35.95
N ASN A 113 3.12 0.01 36.06
CA ASN A 113 2.33 -0.41 37.20
C ASN A 113 3.16 -1.22 38.21
N GLU A 114 3.99 -0.54 38.97
CA GLU A 114 4.87 -1.12 39.98
C GLU A 114 4.12 -2.04 40.99
N VAL A 115 2.88 -1.66 41.38
CA VAL A 115 2.10 -2.41 42.35
C VAL A 115 1.61 -3.76 41.80
N ARG A 116 1.24 -3.77 40.51
CA ARG A 116 0.64 -4.96 39.90
C ARG A 116 1.68 -5.84 39.19
N TYR A 117 2.71 -5.23 38.66
CA TYR A 117 3.74 -5.89 37.81
C TYR A 117 5.14 -5.41 38.21
N PRO A 118 5.59 -5.69 39.46
CA PRO A 118 6.82 -5.11 39.99
C PRO A 118 8.06 -5.55 39.20
N ASP A 119 8.11 -6.77 38.68
CA ASP A 119 9.24 -7.28 37.94
C ASP A 119 9.37 -6.56 36.59
N PHE A 120 8.30 -6.48 35.82
CA PHE A 120 8.29 -5.73 34.56
C PHE A 120 8.58 -4.23 34.76
N PHE A 121 8.08 -3.63 35.84
CA PHE A 121 8.42 -2.25 36.19
C PHE A 121 9.90 -2.06 36.45
N ASN A 122 10.50 -3.02 37.16
CA ASN A 122 11.92 -2.96 37.50
C ASN A 122 12.86 -3.18 36.33
N ASP A 123 12.44 -3.85 35.26
CA ASP A 123 13.29 -4.15 34.10
C ASP A 123 13.42 -2.96 33.14
N VAL A 124 12.54 -1.97 33.25
CA VAL A 124 12.55 -0.79 32.38
C VAL A 124 13.64 0.20 32.78
N LYS A 125 14.44 0.61 31.77
CA LYS A 125 15.43 1.70 31.87
C LYS A 125 14.79 3.06 31.61
N SER A 126 13.95 3.16 30.55
CA SER A 126 13.26 4.40 30.19
C SER A 126 12.12 4.16 29.20
N ILE A 127 11.12 5.05 29.23
CA ILE A 127 10.00 5.09 28.27
C ILE A 127 10.00 6.47 27.62
N THR A 128 10.10 6.51 26.27
CA THR A 128 10.02 7.74 25.49
C THR A 128 8.62 7.91 24.89
N ARG A 129 8.08 9.14 24.97
CA ARG A 129 6.72 9.46 24.48
C ARG A 129 6.71 10.56 23.42
N GLY A 130 7.85 10.83 22.80
CA GLY A 130 7.95 11.79 21.72
C GLY A 130 7.16 11.32 20.49
N ARG A 131 6.35 12.19 19.90
CA ARG A 131 5.52 11.86 18.74
C ARG A 131 6.39 11.37 17.58
N GLY A 132 6.25 10.07 17.21
CA GLY A 132 7.09 9.40 16.20
C GLY A 132 8.42 8.87 16.74
N TYR A 133 8.62 8.91 18.06
CA TYR A 133 9.77 8.39 18.80
C TYR A 133 9.31 7.66 20.07
N GLU A 134 8.15 7.04 20.02
CA GLU A 134 7.66 6.22 21.12
C GLU A 134 8.52 4.96 21.23
N GLY A 135 9.00 4.68 22.43
CA GLY A 135 9.85 3.51 22.68
C GLY A 135 9.91 3.13 24.16
N ILE A 136 10.14 1.85 24.41
CA ILE A 136 10.38 1.26 25.73
C ILE A 136 11.77 0.63 25.67
N TYR A 137 12.65 1.04 26.58
CA TYR A 137 14.03 0.62 26.64
C TYR A 137 14.27 -0.11 27.93
N PHE A 138 14.89 -1.30 27.87
CA PHE A 138 15.17 -2.16 29.01
C PHE A 138 16.54 -1.89 29.59
N LYS A 139 16.79 -2.34 30.82
CA LYS A 139 18.05 -2.18 31.51
C LYS A 139 19.17 -2.96 30.82
N ASP A 140 20.37 -2.41 30.91
CA ASP A 140 21.58 -3.08 30.49
C ASP A 140 21.79 -4.31 31.36
N TRP A 141 22.38 -5.34 30.79
CA TRP A 141 22.58 -6.64 31.44
C TRP A 141 24.03 -7.07 31.37
N MET A 142 24.39 -8.03 32.20
CA MET A 142 25.74 -8.57 32.29
C MET A 142 25.69 -10.07 31.99
N ASP A 143 26.55 -10.54 31.06
CA ASP A 143 26.65 -11.95 30.75
C ASP A 143 27.37 -12.75 31.84
N GLU A 144 27.40 -14.08 31.71
CA GLU A 144 28.08 -14.99 32.67
C GLU A 144 29.60 -14.73 32.77
N GLU A 145 30.20 -14.10 31.73
CA GLU A 145 31.64 -13.76 31.69
C GLU A 145 31.92 -12.39 32.32
N GLY A 146 30.89 -11.64 32.71
CA GLY A 146 30.97 -10.33 33.33
C GLY A 146 31.07 -9.15 32.38
N ASN A 147 30.72 -9.33 31.10
CA ASN A 147 30.67 -8.26 30.12
C ASN A 147 29.32 -7.56 30.18
N PHE A 148 29.34 -6.21 30.11
CA PHE A 148 28.10 -5.41 30.01
C PHE A 148 27.63 -5.32 28.58
N HIS A 149 26.31 -5.47 28.44
CA HIS A 149 25.59 -5.37 27.18
C HIS A 149 24.42 -4.40 27.32
N ASP A 150 24.11 -3.70 26.24
CA ASP A 150 22.92 -2.86 26.18
C ASP A 150 21.66 -3.73 26.29
N GLY A 151 20.66 -3.25 27.02
CA GLY A 151 19.35 -3.87 27.07
C GLY A 151 18.60 -3.77 25.75
N GLY A 152 17.59 -4.63 25.56
CA GLY A 152 16.73 -4.56 24.39
C GLY A 152 15.82 -3.34 24.39
N CYS A 153 15.05 -3.19 23.31
CA CYS A 153 14.08 -2.11 23.20
C CYS A 153 12.89 -2.52 22.32
N ILE A 154 11.75 -1.84 22.53
CA ILE A 154 10.60 -1.88 21.62
C ILE A 154 10.35 -0.46 21.14
N GLU A 155 10.55 -0.22 19.86
CA GLU A 155 10.27 1.06 19.22
C GLU A 155 9.03 0.97 18.34
N PHE A 156 8.27 2.07 18.28
CA PHE A 156 6.99 2.12 17.58
C PHE A 156 7.04 3.12 16.43
N SER A 157 6.65 2.67 15.25
CA SER A 157 6.66 3.53 14.06
C SER A 157 5.46 3.26 13.15
N THR A 158 4.93 4.33 12.57
CA THR A 158 4.01 4.19 11.44
C THR A 158 4.80 3.94 10.15
N ARG A 159 4.24 3.11 9.26
CA ARG A 159 4.84 2.87 7.94
C ARG A 159 4.73 4.12 7.07
N THR A 160 5.81 4.87 7.02
CA THR A 160 6.04 5.91 6.03
C THR A 160 7.28 5.53 5.22
N ASN A 161 7.38 5.98 3.98
CA ASN A 161 8.51 5.66 3.07
C ASN A 161 9.90 6.05 3.62
N ALA A 162 9.94 6.75 4.75
CA ALA A 162 11.17 7.23 5.40
C ALA A 162 11.35 6.75 6.86
N GLY A 163 10.31 6.20 7.50
CA GLY A 163 10.26 6.07 8.97
C GLY A 163 11.16 5.01 9.60
N ALA A 164 11.61 4.00 8.84
CA ALA A 164 12.43 2.90 9.39
C ALA A 164 13.92 3.00 9.02
N ARG A 165 14.33 3.98 8.23
CA ARG A 165 15.69 4.02 7.61
C ARG A 165 16.84 4.36 8.57
N GLY A 166 16.59 4.59 9.85
CA GLY A 166 17.62 5.07 10.79
C GLY A 166 18.03 4.09 11.89
N GLY A 167 17.35 2.94 12.03
CA GLY A 167 17.60 1.97 13.10
C GLY A 167 18.10 0.62 12.58
N THR A 168 18.61 -0.22 13.49
CA THR A 168 18.90 -1.64 13.23
C THR A 168 18.06 -2.46 14.20
N TYR A 169 17.17 -3.31 13.67
CA TYR A 169 16.28 -4.12 14.49
C TYR A 169 16.44 -5.59 14.17
N SER A 170 16.49 -6.41 15.20
CA SER A 170 16.57 -7.86 15.07
C SER A 170 15.19 -8.52 14.95
N VAL A 171 14.14 -7.82 15.33
CA VAL A 171 12.74 -8.26 15.16
C VAL A 171 11.91 -7.11 14.61
N ILE A 172 11.12 -7.40 13.58
CA ILE A 172 10.11 -6.46 13.07
C ILE A 172 8.73 -7.12 13.12
N ILE A 173 7.79 -6.44 13.76
CA ILE A 173 6.39 -6.83 13.81
C ILE A 173 5.59 -5.87 12.95
N ILE A 174 4.96 -6.39 11.92
CA ILE A 174 4.15 -5.67 10.95
C ILE A 174 2.67 -5.93 11.27
N ASP A 175 2.03 -5.02 11.96
CA ASP A 175 0.57 -5.06 12.17
C ASP A 175 -0.16 -4.37 11.00
N GLU A 176 -1.40 -4.76 10.76
CA GLU A 176 -2.15 -4.34 9.57
C GLU A 176 -1.35 -4.64 8.28
N ALA A 177 -0.77 -5.85 8.20
CA ALA A 177 0.14 -6.25 7.12
C ALA A 177 -0.50 -6.19 5.73
N GLN A 178 -1.84 -6.29 5.64
CA GLN A 178 -2.59 -6.14 4.39
C GLN A 178 -2.39 -4.77 3.73
N GLU A 179 -2.05 -3.73 4.50
CA GLU A 179 -1.83 -2.37 3.98
C GLU A 179 -0.39 -2.14 3.50
N MET A 180 0.51 -3.13 3.64
CA MET A 180 1.92 -2.96 3.31
C MET A 180 2.17 -3.04 1.81
N THR A 181 2.76 -1.98 1.26
CA THR A 181 3.18 -1.94 -0.15
C THR A 181 4.59 -2.54 -0.33
N ALA A 182 4.91 -2.94 -1.56
CA ALA A 182 6.25 -3.45 -1.89
C ALA A 182 7.35 -2.40 -1.60
N GLU A 183 7.11 -1.12 -1.92
CA GLU A 183 8.04 -0.02 -1.65
C GLU A 183 8.34 0.13 -0.14
N GLN A 184 7.31 0.01 0.70
CA GLN A 184 7.49 0.05 2.15
C GLN A 184 8.30 -1.14 2.64
N GLN A 185 8.06 -2.34 2.11
CA GLN A 185 8.85 -3.54 2.44
C GLN A 185 10.31 -3.37 2.05
N GLU A 186 10.59 -2.94 0.82
CA GLU A 186 11.95 -2.69 0.34
C GLU A 186 12.70 -1.68 1.21
N GLY A 187 12.01 -0.67 1.72
CA GLY A 187 12.57 0.32 2.66
C GLY A 187 12.92 -0.26 4.04
N MET A 188 12.26 -1.34 4.47
CA MET A 188 12.46 -1.97 5.79
C MET A 188 13.46 -3.14 5.76
N LEU A 189 13.62 -3.84 4.65
CA LEU A 189 14.53 -4.99 4.56
C LEU A 189 15.98 -4.70 4.94
N PRO A 190 16.61 -3.57 4.53
CA PRO A 190 17.99 -3.26 4.94
C PRO A 190 18.16 -3.05 6.44
N VAL A 191 17.13 -2.56 7.11
CA VAL A 191 17.12 -2.27 8.56
C VAL A 191 17.19 -3.56 9.38
N ILE A 192 16.59 -4.63 8.88
CA ILE A 192 16.59 -5.94 9.55
C ILE A 192 17.85 -6.75 9.19
N SER A 193 18.29 -6.69 7.94
CA SER A 193 19.47 -7.44 7.50
C SER A 193 20.77 -6.98 8.17
N ALA A 194 20.84 -5.70 8.57
CA ALA A 194 21.98 -5.14 9.29
C ALA A 194 22.16 -5.72 10.72
N SER A 195 21.14 -6.38 11.28
CA SER A 195 21.17 -6.98 12.62
C SER A 195 21.65 -8.44 12.62
N SER A 196 21.86 -9.06 11.45
CA SER A 196 22.29 -10.45 11.36
C SER A 196 23.71 -10.62 11.88
N ASP A 197 23.94 -11.60 12.76
CA ASP A 197 25.26 -12.03 13.18
C ASP A 197 25.54 -13.44 12.64
N ALA A 198 26.44 -13.53 11.67
CA ALA A 198 26.83 -14.82 11.07
C ALA A 198 27.55 -15.76 12.05
N LYS A 199 28.03 -15.26 13.19
CA LYS A 199 28.74 -16.04 14.22
C LYS A 199 27.78 -16.58 15.28
N ASP A 200 26.63 -15.93 15.46
CA ASP A 200 25.60 -16.34 16.41
C ASP A 200 24.27 -16.57 15.70
N PRO A 201 23.96 -17.81 15.28
CA PRO A 201 22.70 -18.14 14.60
C PRO A 201 21.46 -17.81 15.45
N SER A 202 21.57 -17.83 16.79
CA SER A 202 20.45 -17.48 17.66
C SER A 202 20.00 -16.03 17.47
N ARG A 203 20.92 -15.17 17.01
CA ARG A 203 20.68 -13.75 16.75
C ARG A 203 20.19 -13.43 15.34
N MET A 204 19.83 -14.42 14.53
CA MET A 204 19.23 -14.16 13.23
C MET A 204 17.91 -13.38 13.33
N PRO A 205 17.67 -12.45 12.40
CA PRO A 205 16.48 -11.58 12.46
C PRO A 205 15.20 -12.32 12.13
N GLN A 206 14.07 -11.82 12.69
CA GLN A 206 12.72 -12.32 12.42
C GLN A 206 11.76 -11.20 12.01
N GLN A 207 10.80 -11.56 11.16
CA GLN A 207 9.72 -10.71 10.69
C GLN A 207 8.37 -11.38 10.93
N ILE A 208 7.50 -10.72 11.67
CA ILE A 208 6.16 -11.20 11.99
C ILE A 208 5.13 -10.30 11.30
N TYR A 209 4.37 -10.85 10.39
CA TYR A 209 3.31 -10.16 9.66
C TYR A 209 1.95 -10.61 10.17
N ILE A 210 1.17 -9.67 10.71
CA ILE A 210 -0.18 -9.95 11.23
C ILE A 210 -1.20 -9.08 10.50
N GLY A 211 -2.28 -9.69 10.01
CA GLY A 211 -3.24 -8.97 9.19
C GLY A 211 -4.60 -9.66 9.04
N THR A 212 -5.42 -9.04 8.24
CA THR A 212 -6.70 -9.57 7.73
C THR A 212 -6.61 -9.68 6.21
N PRO A 213 -7.49 -10.43 5.54
CA PRO A 213 -7.61 -10.34 4.10
C PRO A 213 -7.81 -8.89 3.63
N PRO A 214 -7.09 -8.43 2.57
CA PRO A 214 -7.19 -7.06 2.09
C PRO A 214 -8.57 -6.72 1.55
N SER A 215 -9.02 -5.49 1.76
CA SER A 215 -10.21 -4.96 1.09
C SER A 215 -9.89 -4.63 -0.38
N PRO A 216 -10.90 -4.48 -1.27
CA PRO A 216 -10.67 -4.09 -2.66
C PRO A 216 -9.98 -2.72 -2.82
N GLU A 217 -10.08 -1.86 -1.80
CA GLU A 217 -9.50 -0.51 -1.78
C GLU A 217 -8.08 -0.50 -1.21
N CYS A 218 -7.61 -1.65 -0.71
CA CYS A 218 -6.29 -1.78 -0.09
C CYS A 218 -5.19 -1.77 -1.16
N ASN A 219 -4.21 -0.89 -0.99
CA ASN A 219 -3.06 -0.77 -1.90
C ASN A 219 -1.90 -1.71 -1.52
N GLY A 220 -2.01 -2.43 -0.41
CA GLY A 220 -0.99 -3.35 0.06
C GLY A 220 -0.93 -4.61 -0.81
N THR A 221 0.27 -5.02 -1.18
CA THR A 221 0.51 -6.18 -2.04
C THR A 221 1.32 -7.28 -1.34
N VAL A 222 2.07 -6.92 -0.31
CA VAL A 222 3.03 -7.81 0.36
C VAL A 222 2.34 -8.99 1.03
N PHE A 223 1.34 -8.71 1.86
CA PHE A 223 0.65 -9.76 2.64
C PHE A 223 -0.14 -10.71 1.74
N LYS A 224 -0.72 -10.17 0.64
CA LYS A 224 -1.37 -11.01 -0.37
C LYS A 224 -0.38 -11.91 -1.09
N LYS A 225 0.79 -11.40 -1.46
CA LYS A 225 1.85 -12.21 -2.08
C LYS A 225 2.32 -13.33 -1.15
N MET A 226 2.45 -13.05 0.15
CA MET A 226 2.81 -14.06 1.16
C MET A 226 1.74 -15.16 1.27
N HIS A 227 0.46 -14.77 1.33
CA HIS A 227 -0.68 -15.69 1.32
C HIS A 227 -0.63 -16.60 0.09
N ASP A 228 -0.55 -15.99 -1.11
CA ASP A 228 -0.57 -16.72 -2.37
C ASP A 228 0.61 -17.72 -2.45
N SER A 229 1.83 -17.29 -2.11
CA SER A 229 3.01 -18.17 -2.07
C SER A 229 2.87 -19.31 -1.04
N ALA A 230 2.24 -19.03 0.10
CA ALA A 230 2.01 -20.07 1.10
C ALA A 230 1.04 -21.15 0.60
N HIS A 231 -0.05 -20.75 -0.06
CA HIS A 231 -1.02 -21.65 -0.67
C HIS A 231 -0.48 -22.41 -1.87
N ASP A 232 0.40 -21.79 -2.67
CA ASP A 232 1.10 -22.44 -3.78
C ASP A 232 2.23 -23.40 -3.29
N GLY A 233 2.52 -23.44 -1.98
CA GLY A 233 3.57 -24.26 -1.38
C GLY A 233 4.98 -23.66 -1.57
N GLU A 234 5.10 -22.43 -2.04
CA GLU A 234 6.36 -21.77 -2.38
C GLU A 234 6.97 -21.01 -1.20
N GLY A 235 8.31 -20.90 -1.21
CA GLY A 235 9.07 -20.10 -0.23
C GLY A 235 9.11 -20.73 1.18
N GLU A 236 9.83 -20.08 2.09
CA GLU A 236 10.10 -20.52 3.46
C GLU A 236 9.24 -19.81 4.52
N THR A 237 8.35 -18.91 4.10
CA THR A 237 7.45 -18.21 5.02
C THR A 237 6.50 -19.17 5.70
N TRP A 238 6.47 -19.16 7.03
CA TRP A 238 5.44 -19.84 7.79
C TRP A 238 4.15 -19.03 7.75
N TRP A 239 3.03 -19.72 7.54
CA TRP A 239 1.74 -19.09 7.38
C TRP A 239 0.67 -19.76 8.22
N LEU A 240 -0.09 -18.97 8.95
CA LEU A 240 -1.26 -19.42 9.72
C LEU A 240 -2.47 -18.62 9.26
N GLU A 241 -3.56 -19.30 8.97
CA GLU A 241 -4.77 -18.68 8.46
C GLU A 241 -6.03 -19.25 9.07
N TRP A 242 -6.92 -18.38 9.48
CA TRP A 242 -8.30 -18.67 9.83
C TRP A 242 -9.20 -18.03 8.80
N GLY A 243 -9.70 -18.81 7.86
CA GLY A 243 -10.51 -18.30 6.76
C GLY A 243 -11.31 -19.39 6.04
N ILE A 244 -12.25 -18.95 5.21
CA ILE A 244 -12.95 -19.81 4.25
C ILE A 244 -12.37 -19.62 2.86
N ASP A 245 -12.52 -20.65 2.02
CA ASP A 245 -12.02 -20.72 0.65
C ASP A 245 -13.11 -20.48 -0.42
N ASP A 246 -14.40 -20.60 -0.06
CA ASP A 246 -15.51 -20.47 -1.01
C ASP A 246 -16.70 -19.71 -0.40
N LEU A 247 -17.12 -18.63 -1.07
CA LEU A 247 -18.29 -17.83 -0.69
C LEU A 247 -19.61 -18.61 -0.76
N LYS A 248 -19.68 -19.66 -1.59
CA LYS A 248 -20.89 -20.52 -1.72
C LYS A 248 -21.21 -21.29 -0.44
N LYS A 249 -20.25 -21.42 0.47
CA LYS A 249 -20.45 -22.01 1.80
C LYS A 249 -21.29 -21.12 2.72
N ILE A 250 -21.46 -19.84 2.41
CA ILE A 250 -22.17 -18.89 3.25
C ILE A 250 -23.67 -19.01 2.97
N THR A 251 -24.34 -19.79 3.82
CA THR A 251 -25.81 -19.90 3.86
C THR A 251 -26.33 -19.40 5.20
N PRO A 252 -27.59 -18.96 5.31
CA PRO A 252 -28.17 -18.55 6.59
C PRO A 252 -28.10 -19.63 7.68
N GLU A 253 -28.15 -20.90 7.30
CA GLU A 253 -28.08 -22.04 8.21
C GLU A 253 -26.67 -22.32 8.69
N ASP A 254 -25.65 -22.13 7.83
CA ASP A 254 -24.27 -22.52 8.09
C ASP A 254 -23.36 -21.37 8.53
N VAL A 255 -23.75 -20.12 8.30
CA VAL A 255 -22.91 -18.93 8.53
C VAL A 255 -22.33 -18.90 9.95
N MET A 256 -23.13 -19.24 10.96
CA MET A 256 -22.62 -19.24 12.34
C MET A 256 -21.64 -20.40 12.61
N ASN A 257 -21.76 -21.54 11.93
CA ASN A 257 -20.76 -22.59 11.99
C ASN A 257 -19.44 -22.13 11.39
N LEU A 258 -19.47 -21.49 10.22
CA LEU A 258 -18.28 -20.90 9.59
C LEU A 258 -17.63 -19.84 10.48
N VAL A 259 -18.44 -19.02 11.17
CA VAL A 259 -17.92 -18.03 12.13
C VAL A 259 -17.15 -18.73 13.27
N TYR A 260 -17.69 -19.81 13.84
CA TYR A 260 -16.99 -20.58 14.88
C TYR A 260 -15.73 -21.27 14.34
N ASP A 261 -15.71 -21.68 13.09
CA ASP A 261 -14.58 -22.35 12.46
C ASP A 261 -13.44 -21.38 12.13
N THR A 262 -13.75 -20.12 11.85
CA THR A 262 -12.76 -19.12 11.42
C THR A 262 -12.41 -18.06 12.48
N ASN A 263 -13.09 -18.03 13.62
CA ASN A 263 -12.87 -17.02 14.66
C ASN A 263 -12.49 -17.68 16.01
N PRO A 264 -11.20 -17.88 16.28
CA PRO A 264 -10.76 -18.49 17.54
C PRO A 264 -11.18 -17.69 18.78
N ALA A 265 -11.44 -16.40 18.68
CA ALA A 265 -11.92 -15.55 19.78
C ALA A 265 -13.41 -15.71 20.12
N MET A 266 -14.19 -16.51 19.33
CA MET A 266 -15.58 -16.76 19.63
C MET A 266 -15.74 -17.49 20.99
N GLY A 267 -16.66 -16.97 21.81
CA GLY A 267 -16.89 -17.51 23.15
C GLY A 267 -15.83 -17.18 24.20
N TYR A 268 -14.76 -16.46 23.81
CA TYR A 268 -13.78 -15.84 24.72
C TYR A 268 -14.00 -14.32 24.77
N ARG A 269 -13.99 -13.63 23.64
CA ARG A 269 -14.10 -12.17 23.50
C ARG A 269 -15.25 -11.73 22.60
N ILE A 270 -15.62 -12.55 21.64
CA ILE A 270 -16.64 -12.24 20.64
C ILE A 270 -17.92 -13.01 21.01
N ALA A 271 -19.02 -12.27 21.12
CA ALA A 271 -20.33 -12.84 21.39
C ALA A 271 -21.07 -13.14 20.08
N GLU A 272 -21.76 -14.27 20.04
CA GLU A 272 -22.51 -14.73 18.86
C GLU A 272 -23.55 -13.69 18.38
N LYS A 273 -24.30 -13.10 19.31
CA LYS A 273 -25.30 -12.05 18.99
C LYS A 273 -24.72 -10.85 18.26
N THR A 274 -23.47 -10.47 18.56
CA THR A 274 -22.78 -9.36 17.88
C THR A 274 -22.54 -9.71 16.43
N ILE A 275 -22.03 -10.91 16.17
CA ILE A 275 -21.73 -11.36 14.79
C ILE A 275 -23.01 -11.55 13.98
N GLN A 276 -24.07 -12.04 14.60
CA GLN A 276 -25.34 -12.19 13.93
C GLN A 276 -25.93 -10.83 13.49
N ALA A 277 -25.86 -9.82 14.34
CA ALA A 277 -26.27 -8.46 13.99
C ALA A 277 -25.41 -7.85 12.87
N GLU A 278 -24.12 -8.13 12.83
CA GLU A 278 -23.25 -7.69 11.75
C GLU A 278 -23.56 -8.41 10.42
N TYR A 279 -23.87 -9.70 10.46
CA TYR A 279 -24.29 -10.46 9.27
C TYR A 279 -25.54 -9.87 8.61
N GLU A 280 -26.50 -9.42 9.43
CA GLU A 280 -27.72 -8.78 8.94
C GLU A 280 -27.50 -7.39 8.31
N GLN A 281 -26.38 -6.70 8.68
CA GLN A 281 -26.10 -5.32 8.27
C GLN A 281 -25.06 -5.20 7.15
N MET A 282 -24.20 -6.20 7.00
CA MET A 282 -23.10 -6.18 6.03
C MET A 282 -23.49 -6.83 4.71
N THR A 283 -22.79 -6.46 3.63
CA THR A 283 -22.83 -7.26 2.40
C THR A 283 -22.15 -8.61 2.63
N ILE A 284 -22.55 -9.65 1.90
CA ILE A 284 -21.94 -11.00 2.02
C ILE A 284 -20.42 -10.93 1.81
N ASP A 285 -19.95 -10.21 0.79
CA ASP A 285 -18.51 -10.06 0.52
C ASP A 285 -17.78 -9.32 1.66
N GLY A 286 -18.39 -8.28 2.21
CA GLY A 286 -17.87 -7.55 3.36
C GLY A 286 -17.77 -8.45 4.59
N PHE A 287 -18.83 -9.16 4.90
CA PHE A 287 -18.89 -10.10 6.03
C PHE A 287 -17.88 -11.24 5.86
N ALA A 288 -17.76 -11.81 4.66
CA ALA A 288 -16.82 -12.87 4.35
C ALA A 288 -15.36 -12.44 4.64
N ARG A 289 -14.95 -11.25 4.20
CA ARG A 289 -13.60 -10.71 4.49
C ARG A 289 -13.39 -10.43 5.97
N GLU A 290 -14.32 -9.69 6.57
CA GLU A 290 -14.14 -9.14 7.91
C GLU A 290 -14.33 -10.19 9.01
N ARG A 291 -15.24 -11.16 8.79
CA ARG A 291 -15.65 -12.14 9.81
C ARG A 291 -15.35 -13.58 9.47
N LEU A 292 -15.17 -13.92 8.21
CA LEU A 292 -14.85 -15.29 7.80
C LEU A 292 -13.44 -15.42 7.19
N GLY A 293 -12.63 -14.36 7.20
CA GLY A 293 -11.25 -14.41 6.73
C GLY A 293 -11.11 -14.77 5.24
N PHE A 294 -12.12 -14.47 4.42
CA PHE A 294 -12.12 -14.81 3.02
C PHE A 294 -11.11 -13.95 2.23
N TRP A 295 -10.17 -14.64 1.59
CA TRP A 295 -9.27 -14.03 0.62
C TRP A 295 -9.94 -14.03 -0.74
N THR A 296 -10.08 -12.85 -1.31
CA THR A 296 -10.58 -12.75 -2.70
C THR A 296 -9.62 -13.53 -3.59
N PRO A 297 -10.07 -14.58 -4.30
CA PRO A 297 -9.22 -15.36 -5.19
C PRO A 297 -8.47 -14.45 -6.17
N LYS A 298 -7.36 -14.93 -6.72
CA LYS A 298 -6.74 -14.34 -7.92
C LYS A 298 -7.70 -14.43 -9.14
N THR A 299 -8.89 -13.87 -9.04
CA THR A 299 -9.44 -13.28 -10.24
C THR A 299 -8.38 -12.26 -10.62
N GLN A 300 -7.80 -12.40 -11.82
CA GLN A 300 -7.05 -11.31 -12.44
C GLN A 300 -7.64 -10.04 -11.88
N HIS A 301 -6.85 -9.23 -11.15
CA HIS A 301 -7.34 -7.93 -10.71
C HIS A 301 -8.06 -7.38 -11.92
N GLN A 302 -9.36 -7.32 -11.88
CA GLN A 302 -10.08 -6.42 -12.72
C GLN A 302 -9.68 -5.08 -12.13
N VAL A 303 -8.46 -4.66 -12.52
CA VAL A 303 -8.06 -3.27 -12.36
C VAL A 303 -9.19 -2.58 -13.09
N ASP A 304 -10.01 -1.84 -12.38
CA ASP A 304 -11.06 -1.03 -12.98
C ASP A 304 -10.36 0.05 -13.81
N PHE A 305 -9.92 -0.36 -14.97
CA PHE A 305 -9.35 0.55 -15.94
C PHE A 305 -10.40 1.60 -16.28
N VAL A 306 -10.00 2.85 -16.26
CA VAL A 306 -10.90 3.98 -16.53
C VAL A 306 -11.50 3.87 -17.93
N ILE A 307 -10.72 3.37 -18.88
CA ILE A 307 -11.08 3.25 -20.28
C ILE A 307 -11.00 1.77 -20.68
N SER A 308 -12.12 1.15 -21.04
CA SER A 308 -12.07 -0.22 -21.57
C SER A 308 -11.45 -0.27 -22.95
N GLU A 309 -10.70 -1.31 -23.23
CA GLU A 309 -10.06 -1.54 -24.53
C GLU A 309 -11.04 -1.42 -25.68
N LYS A 310 -12.22 -2.01 -25.56
CA LYS A 310 -13.31 -1.95 -26.56
C LYS A 310 -13.74 -0.51 -26.87
N LYS A 311 -13.91 0.35 -25.85
CA LYS A 311 -14.30 1.75 -26.04
C LYS A 311 -13.18 2.57 -26.68
N TRP A 312 -11.93 2.33 -26.27
CA TRP A 312 -10.77 2.99 -26.83
C TRP A 312 -10.58 2.64 -28.30
N ASP A 313 -10.60 1.35 -28.65
CA ASP A 313 -10.40 0.88 -30.01
C ASP A 313 -11.53 1.30 -30.96
N ALA A 314 -12.76 1.50 -30.45
CA ALA A 314 -13.86 2.07 -31.23
C ALA A 314 -13.60 3.54 -31.68
N CYS A 315 -12.68 4.24 -31.03
CA CYS A 315 -12.24 5.60 -31.38
C CYS A 315 -11.02 5.63 -32.32
N ARG A 316 -10.52 4.47 -32.76
CA ARG A 316 -9.34 4.36 -33.65
C ARG A 316 -9.66 4.93 -35.04
N SER A 317 -8.72 5.66 -35.64
CA SER A 317 -8.82 6.24 -36.96
C SER A 317 -7.51 6.11 -37.71
N GLU A 318 -7.60 5.90 -39.02
CA GLU A 318 -6.43 5.85 -39.95
C GLU A 318 -6.20 7.20 -40.66
N ASP A 319 -7.09 8.16 -40.47
CA ASP A 319 -6.98 9.47 -41.10
C ASP A 319 -5.78 10.27 -40.53
N THR A 320 -5.01 10.85 -41.43
CA THR A 320 -3.67 11.28 -41.10
C THR A 320 -3.52 12.71 -40.57
N LYS A 321 -4.40 13.67 -40.84
CA LYS A 321 -4.26 15.06 -40.33
C LYS A 321 -5.58 15.88 -40.44
N PRO A 322 -6.38 15.97 -39.41
CA PRO A 322 -7.44 16.98 -39.42
C PRO A 322 -6.80 18.38 -39.30
N GLU A 323 -7.23 19.31 -40.13
CA GLU A 323 -6.95 20.74 -39.96
C GLU A 323 -7.99 21.35 -39.04
N GLY A 324 -7.55 22.16 -38.09
CA GLY A 324 -8.47 22.77 -37.13
C GLY A 324 -7.75 23.46 -35.98
N LYS A 325 -8.55 23.86 -35.01
CA LYS A 325 -8.02 24.46 -33.78
C LYS A 325 -7.20 23.44 -33.02
N THR A 326 -5.93 23.78 -32.74
CA THR A 326 -4.94 22.87 -32.16
C THR A 326 -4.53 23.32 -30.76
N ALA A 327 -4.31 22.40 -29.84
CA ALA A 327 -3.63 22.62 -28.56
C ALA A 327 -2.62 21.52 -28.28
N TYR A 328 -1.65 21.84 -27.43
CA TYR A 328 -0.66 20.86 -26.94
C TYR A 328 -0.86 20.62 -25.45
N GLY A 329 -0.65 19.39 -25.02
CA GLY A 329 -0.61 18.97 -23.64
C GLY A 329 0.74 18.37 -23.30
N VAL A 330 1.33 18.82 -22.23
CA VAL A 330 2.60 18.32 -21.70
C VAL A 330 2.35 17.81 -20.30
N LYS A 331 2.74 16.58 -20.05
CA LYS A 331 2.66 15.96 -18.72
C LYS A 331 4.01 15.39 -18.33
N PHE A 332 4.51 15.80 -17.16
CA PHE A 332 5.62 15.14 -16.49
C PHE A 332 5.08 14.03 -15.59
N SER A 333 5.75 12.89 -15.53
CA SER A 333 5.44 11.81 -14.59
C SER A 333 5.51 12.29 -13.12
N ALA A 334 4.93 11.55 -12.20
CA ALA A 334 4.84 11.94 -10.79
C ALA A 334 6.23 12.12 -10.13
N ASP A 335 7.20 11.31 -10.51
CA ASP A 335 8.61 11.35 -10.09
C ASP A 335 9.46 12.34 -10.93
N GLY A 336 8.91 12.84 -12.04
CA GLY A 336 9.60 13.74 -12.96
C GLY A 336 10.60 13.05 -13.90
N SER A 337 10.69 11.72 -13.88
CA SER A 337 11.64 10.94 -14.70
C SER A 337 11.28 10.88 -16.18
N TYR A 338 10.03 11.16 -16.54
CA TYR A 338 9.48 11.02 -17.88
C TYR A 338 8.58 12.19 -18.25
N VAL A 339 8.52 12.53 -19.54
CA VAL A 339 7.63 13.57 -20.06
C VAL A 339 6.98 13.16 -21.36
N CYS A 340 5.68 13.41 -21.49
CA CYS A 340 4.90 13.20 -22.69
C CYS A 340 4.42 14.53 -23.27
N LEU A 341 4.52 14.65 -24.59
CA LEU A 341 3.95 15.72 -25.40
C LEU A 341 2.85 15.15 -26.29
N CYS A 342 1.64 15.65 -26.13
CA CYS A 342 0.48 15.26 -26.92
C CYS A 342 -0.14 16.47 -27.64
N GLY A 343 -0.88 16.19 -28.71
CA GLY A 343 -1.66 17.17 -29.43
C GLY A 343 -3.15 16.82 -29.44
N ALA A 344 -3.98 17.85 -29.47
CA ALA A 344 -5.39 17.73 -29.76
C ALA A 344 -5.77 18.71 -30.88
N VAL A 345 -6.58 18.23 -31.82
CA VAL A 345 -7.12 19.04 -32.92
C VAL A 345 -8.65 18.94 -32.92
N ILE A 346 -9.31 20.08 -32.97
CA ILE A 346 -10.77 20.16 -33.16
C ILE A 346 -11.01 20.71 -34.56
N PRO A 347 -11.43 19.88 -35.54
CA PRO A 347 -11.73 20.33 -36.87
C PRO A 347 -13.02 21.15 -36.89
N ASN A 348 -13.26 21.90 -37.96
CA ASN A 348 -14.51 22.64 -38.14
C ASN A 348 -15.71 21.70 -38.28
N GLU A 349 -15.50 20.53 -38.89
CA GLU A 349 -16.49 19.46 -39.02
C GLU A 349 -15.84 18.12 -38.68
N GLY A 350 -16.61 17.25 -38.01
CA GLY A 350 -16.14 15.91 -37.61
C GLY A 350 -15.69 15.80 -36.17
N LYS A 351 -15.01 14.71 -35.84
CA LYS A 351 -14.60 14.36 -34.50
C LYS A 351 -13.27 15.02 -34.10
N ALA A 352 -13.14 15.35 -32.83
CA ALA A 352 -11.86 15.80 -32.29
C ALA A 352 -10.81 14.68 -32.46
N ARG A 353 -9.53 15.08 -32.56
CA ARG A 353 -8.44 14.13 -32.63
C ARG A 353 -7.41 14.38 -31.56
N ILE A 354 -6.96 13.32 -30.91
CA ILE A 354 -5.84 13.31 -29.98
C ILE A 354 -4.71 12.43 -30.52
N SER A 355 -3.48 12.78 -30.19
CA SER A 355 -2.32 11.99 -30.58
C SER A 355 -1.13 12.22 -29.65
N LEU A 356 -0.37 11.17 -29.39
CA LEU A 356 0.94 11.26 -28.79
C LEU A 356 1.93 11.76 -29.86
N ILE A 357 2.63 12.84 -29.55
CA ILE A 357 3.64 13.41 -30.46
C ILE A 357 5.00 12.83 -30.13
N GLU A 358 5.38 12.88 -28.85
CA GLU A 358 6.67 12.36 -28.39
C GLU A 358 6.61 12.07 -26.89
N ALA A 359 7.38 11.07 -26.44
CA ALA A 359 7.50 10.71 -25.03
C ALA A 359 8.94 10.28 -24.74
N LYS A 360 9.59 10.92 -23.74
CA LYS A 360 11.01 10.67 -23.43
C LYS A 360 11.32 10.76 -21.96
N PRO A 361 12.36 10.03 -21.49
CA PRO A 361 12.96 10.23 -20.19
C PRO A 361 13.54 11.66 -20.07
N THR A 362 13.41 12.25 -18.88
CA THR A 362 13.92 13.59 -18.58
C THR A 362 15.41 13.62 -18.26
N GLY A 363 16.02 12.47 -17.98
CA GLY A 363 17.43 12.33 -17.59
C GLY A 363 18.44 12.93 -18.60
N HIS A 364 18.04 13.04 -19.88
CA HIS A 364 18.84 13.72 -20.92
C HIS A 364 18.42 15.18 -21.18
N GLY A 365 17.62 15.74 -20.28
CA GLY A 365 17.10 17.11 -20.38
C GLY A 365 15.83 17.24 -21.24
N THR A 366 15.21 18.43 -21.15
CA THR A 366 13.94 18.74 -21.84
C THR A 366 14.11 19.78 -22.96
N THR A 367 15.33 19.99 -23.45
CA THR A 367 15.62 21.00 -24.49
C THR A 367 14.88 20.68 -25.80
N TRP A 368 14.84 19.42 -26.21
CA TRP A 368 14.08 18.96 -27.36
C TRP A 368 12.61 19.39 -27.34
N LEU A 369 11.99 19.35 -26.14
CA LEU A 369 10.59 19.70 -25.94
C LEU A 369 10.39 21.22 -26.04
N ALA A 370 11.29 21.99 -25.43
CA ALA A 370 11.28 23.44 -25.54
C ALA A 370 11.49 23.90 -27.00
N ASP A 371 12.46 23.32 -27.71
CA ASP A 371 12.73 23.64 -29.11
C ASP A 371 11.51 23.29 -29.99
N TRP A 372 10.93 22.12 -29.81
CA TRP A 372 9.76 21.71 -30.56
C TRP A 372 8.56 22.66 -30.35
N LEU A 373 8.30 23.08 -29.10
CA LEU A 373 7.25 24.03 -28.77
C LEU A 373 7.56 25.44 -29.32
N ASN A 374 8.81 25.90 -29.23
CA ASN A 374 9.25 27.22 -29.69
C ASN A 374 9.16 27.42 -31.21
N GLU A 375 9.14 26.32 -31.98
CA GLU A 375 8.87 26.39 -33.41
C GLU A 375 7.38 26.56 -33.76
N ARG A 376 6.47 26.44 -32.76
CA ARG A 376 5.02 26.30 -33.00
C ARG A 376 4.11 27.23 -32.19
N PRO A 377 4.55 28.44 -31.74
CA PRO A 377 3.76 29.31 -30.86
C PRO A 377 2.49 29.86 -31.52
N ASN A 378 2.47 29.89 -32.86
CA ASN A 378 1.33 30.36 -33.66
C ASN A 378 0.54 29.23 -34.32
N LYS A 379 0.92 27.95 -34.09
CA LYS A 379 0.22 26.76 -34.62
C LYS A 379 -0.80 26.23 -33.66
N ALA A 380 -0.78 26.62 -32.39
CA ALA A 380 -1.70 26.12 -31.38
C ALA A 380 -2.35 27.26 -30.60
N CYS A 381 -3.56 27.03 -30.12
CA CYS A 381 -4.28 28.00 -29.29
C CYS A 381 -3.68 28.11 -27.89
N CYS A 382 -3.14 27.00 -27.34
CA CYS A 382 -2.41 26.99 -26.07
C CYS A 382 -1.54 25.74 -25.97
N VAL A 383 -0.62 25.76 -24.99
CA VAL A 383 0.04 24.60 -24.42
C VAL A 383 -0.35 24.50 -22.95
N VAL A 384 -0.85 23.35 -22.55
CA VAL A 384 -1.21 23.02 -21.16
C VAL A 384 -0.09 22.18 -20.57
N ILE A 385 0.54 22.62 -19.47
CA ILE A 385 1.71 21.99 -18.89
C ILE A 385 1.42 21.60 -17.45
N ASP A 386 1.47 20.31 -17.12
CA ASP A 386 1.21 19.77 -15.79
C ASP A 386 2.34 18.85 -15.32
N GLY A 387 2.52 18.77 -13.99
CA GLY A 387 3.50 17.98 -13.29
C GLY A 387 4.06 18.68 -12.06
N LYS A 388 4.85 17.97 -11.27
CA LYS A 388 5.51 18.54 -10.09
C LYS A 388 6.90 19.06 -10.40
N ASN A 389 7.69 18.29 -11.15
CA ASN A 389 9.08 18.60 -11.49
C ASN A 389 9.20 18.90 -12.99
N GLY A 390 10.04 19.88 -13.36
CA GLY A 390 10.32 20.23 -14.75
C GLY A 390 9.39 21.28 -15.39
N VAL A 391 8.22 21.55 -14.83
CA VAL A 391 7.23 22.50 -15.37
C VAL A 391 7.80 23.91 -15.42
N ASP A 392 8.35 24.40 -14.32
CA ASP A 392 8.88 25.78 -14.24
C ASP A 392 10.01 26.01 -15.23
N VAL A 393 10.94 25.05 -15.32
CA VAL A 393 12.07 25.10 -16.27
C VAL A 393 11.58 25.12 -17.72
N LEU A 394 10.58 24.31 -18.05
CA LEU A 394 10.02 24.30 -19.40
C LEU A 394 9.31 25.61 -19.72
N VAL A 395 8.49 26.12 -18.80
CA VAL A 395 7.78 27.39 -18.98
C VAL A 395 8.76 28.54 -19.19
N GLU A 396 9.85 28.64 -18.41
CA GLU A 396 10.91 29.62 -18.59
C GLU A 396 11.50 29.54 -20.01
N LYS A 397 11.85 28.35 -20.49
CA LYS A 397 12.45 28.13 -21.81
C LYS A 397 11.54 28.52 -22.99
N ILE A 398 10.21 28.46 -22.83
CA ILE A 398 9.27 28.75 -23.93
C ILE A 398 8.59 30.10 -23.83
N SER A 399 8.65 30.78 -22.68
CA SER A 399 7.91 32.02 -22.41
C SER A 399 8.23 33.16 -23.41
N ASP A 400 9.47 33.21 -23.91
CA ASP A 400 9.90 34.24 -24.90
C ASP A 400 9.21 34.10 -26.26
N LYS A 401 8.77 32.91 -26.63
CA LYS A 401 8.06 32.64 -27.88
C LYS A 401 6.54 32.59 -27.67
N TRP A 402 6.08 32.09 -26.53
CA TRP A 402 4.68 32.00 -26.19
C TRP A 402 4.17 33.19 -25.36
N LYS A 403 4.36 34.39 -25.91
CA LYS A 403 4.11 35.72 -25.21
C LYS A 403 2.63 36.05 -25.03
N ILE A 404 1.73 35.42 -25.80
CA ILE A 404 0.31 35.78 -25.76
C ILE A 404 -0.30 35.28 -24.46
N LYS A 405 -1.01 36.17 -23.76
CA LYS A 405 -1.69 35.80 -22.50
C LYS A 405 -2.63 34.61 -22.70
N GLY A 406 -2.48 33.57 -21.88
CA GLY A 406 -3.27 32.35 -21.97
C GLY A 406 -2.80 31.34 -23.01
N SER A 407 -1.64 31.60 -23.68
CA SER A 407 -1.04 30.60 -24.57
C SER A 407 -0.26 29.54 -23.82
N ILE A 408 0.24 29.81 -22.60
CA ILE A 408 0.75 28.81 -21.64
C ILE A 408 -0.26 28.69 -20.52
N VAL A 409 -0.72 27.47 -20.23
CA VAL A 409 -1.72 27.17 -19.20
C VAL A 409 -1.12 26.19 -18.20
N ARG A 410 -1.21 26.53 -16.92
CA ARG A 410 -0.92 25.62 -15.80
C ARG A 410 -2.25 25.21 -15.18
N PRO A 411 -2.67 23.95 -15.34
CA PRO A 411 -3.98 23.54 -14.87
C PRO A 411 -4.00 23.45 -13.34
N SER A 412 -5.11 23.87 -12.74
CA SER A 412 -5.42 23.57 -11.33
C SER A 412 -5.90 22.13 -11.19
N ALA A 413 -6.01 21.63 -9.95
CA ALA A 413 -6.58 20.31 -9.69
C ALA A 413 -7.99 20.15 -10.28
N LYS A 414 -8.81 21.21 -10.24
CA LYS A 414 -10.15 21.23 -10.86
C LYS A 414 -10.08 21.09 -12.38
N ASP A 415 -9.10 21.74 -13.01
CA ASP A 415 -8.91 21.66 -14.46
C ASP A 415 -8.44 20.28 -14.90
N VAL A 416 -7.57 19.63 -14.12
CA VAL A 416 -7.15 18.25 -14.36
C VAL A 416 -8.35 17.30 -14.26
N ILE A 417 -9.17 17.42 -13.21
CA ILE A 417 -10.40 16.61 -13.05
C ILE A 417 -11.34 16.83 -14.25
N ALA A 418 -11.55 18.10 -14.64
CA ALA A 418 -12.39 18.44 -15.78
C ALA A 418 -11.84 17.90 -17.11
N SER A 419 -10.51 17.89 -17.30
CA SER A 419 -9.88 17.38 -18.51
C SER A 419 -10.10 15.87 -18.66
N VAL A 420 -10.01 15.14 -17.56
CA VAL A 420 -10.26 13.67 -17.53
C VAL A 420 -11.73 13.37 -17.81
N GLY A 421 -12.67 14.03 -17.12
CA GLY A 421 -14.09 13.88 -17.39
C GLY A 421 -14.42 14.16 -18.85
N MET A 422 -13.90 15.26 -19.40
CA MET A 422 -14.10 15.63 -20.81
C MET A 422 -13.58 14.57 -21.79
N LEU A 423 -12.42 13.97 -21.54
CA LEU A 423 -11.88 12.96 -22.42
C LEU A 423 -12.69 11.65 -22.32
N THR A 424 -13.05 11.22 -21.11
CA THR A 424 -13.86 10.01 -20.91
C THR A 424 -15.24 10.14 -21.56
N ASP A 425 -15.91 11.29 -21.41
CA ASP A 425 -17.18 11.57 -22.07
C ASP A 425 -17.03 11.51 -23.61
N CYS A 426 -15.98 12.13 -24.15
CA CYS A 426 -15.71 12.09 -25.60
C CYS A 426 -15.44 10.68 -26.11
N ILE A 427 -14.82 9.82 -25.32
CA ILE A 427 -14.60 8.40 -25.68
C ILE A 427 -15.93 7.65 -25.67
N ASP A 428 -16.73 7.85 -24.62
CA ASP A 428 -18.04 7.19 -24.48
C ASP A 428 -19.02 7.58 -25.59
N GLU A 429 -19.00 8.85 -25.98
CA GLU A 429 -19.79 9.39 -27.10
C GLU A 429 -19.17 9.11 -28.47
N GLN A 430 -17.96 8.53 -28.52
CA GLN A 430 -17.17 8.37 -29.75
C GLN A 430 -17.00 9.69 -30.54
N SER A 431 -16.91 10.81 -29.84
CA SER A 431 -16.71 12.15 -30.40
C SER A 431 -15.24 12.56 -30.53
N VAL A 432 -14.33 11.69 -30.10
CA VAL A 432 -12.87 11.82 -30.24
C VAL A 432 -12.31 10.64 -31.04
N THR A 433 -11.20 10.87 -31.74
CA THR A 433 -10.43 9.82 -32.42
C THR A 433 -8.95 9.89 -32.05
N TRP A 434 -8.26 8.75 -32.16
CA TRP A 434 -6.82 8.66 -32.03
C TRP A 434 -6.20 7.94 -33.24
N TYR A 435 -4.92 8.19 -33.51
CA TYR A 435 -4.26 7.68 -34.71
C TYR A 435 -3.81 6.22 -34.53
N ALA A 436 -4.17 5.36 -35.49
CA ALA A 436 -3.71 3.97 -35.55
C ALA A 436 -2.17 3.90 -35.60
N GLY A 437 -1.57 2.95 -34.87
CA GLY A 437 -0.11 2.79 -34.77
C GLY A 437 0.54 3.55 -33.61
N GLN A 438 -0.25 4.17 -32.71
CA GLN A 438 0.26 4.76 -31.46
C GLN A 438 0.08 3.81 -30.27
N GLU A 439 0.79 2.69 -30.27
CA GLU A 439 0.63 1.64 -29.25
C GLU A 439 0.94 2.15 -27.84
N ALA A 440 1.93 3.03 -27.68
CA ALA A 440 2.24 3.63 -26.36
C ALA A 440 1.09 4.48 -25.81
N LEU A 441 0.35 5.19 -26.67
CA LEU A 441 -0.86 5.91 -26.27
C LEU A 441 -2.00 4.95 -25.94
N ARG A 442 -2.18 3.90 -26.74
CA ARG A 442 -3.17 2.86 -26.52
C ARG A 442 -2.95 2.20 -25.16
N GLU A 443 -1.72 1.73 -24.90
CA GLU A 443 -1.35 1.12 -23.63
C GLU A 443 -1.62 2.08 -22.46
N SER A 444 -1.17 3.34 -22.56
CA SER A 444 -1.43 4.37 -21.55
C SER A 444 -2.93 4.55 -21.26
N ALA A 445 -3.78 4.48 -22.27
CA ALA A 445 -5.21 4.65 -22.12
C ALA A 445 -5.88 3.45 -21.43
N ILE A 446 -5.63 2.23 -21.94
CA ILE A 446 -6.34 1.02 -21.50
C ILE A 446 -5.81 0.45 -20.17
N THR A 447 -4.63 0.87 -19.71
CA THR A 447 -4.05 0.49 -18.42
C THR A 447 -4.21 1.57 -17.35
N SER A 448 -4.85 2.71 -17.68
CA SER A 448 -5.05 3.80 -16.72
C SER A 448 -6.12 3.46 -15.68
N ILE A 449 -5.82 3.80 -14.42
CA ILE A 449 -6.70 3.64 -13.26
C ILE A 449 -7.13 4.99 -12.70
N LYS A 450 -8.11 5.01 -11.80
CA LYS A 450 -8.51 6.24 -11.11
C LYS A 450 -7.47 6.61 -10.04
N ARG A 451 -6.96 7.83 -10.09
CA ARG A 451 -6.10 8.43 -9.08
C ARG A 451 -6.84 9.57 -8.37
N PRO A 452 -7.04 9.51 -7.05
CA PRO A 452 -7.74 10.57 -6.31
C PRO A 452 -7.01 11.92 -6.42
N ILE A 453 -7.75 12.99 -6.68
CA ILE A 453 -7.26 14.37 -6.73
C ILE A 453 -8.33 15.29 -6.14
N GLY A 454 -8.05 15.98 -5.02
CA GLY A 454 -8.79 17.13 -4.52
C GLY A 454 -10.32 17.04 -4.55
N GLY A 455 -10.91 15.90 -4.21
CA GLY A 455 -12.36 15.68 -4.22
C GLY A 455 -12.93 15.13 -5.53
N GLY A 456 -12.07 14.78 -6.49
CA GLY A 456 -12.39 14.06 -7.71
C GLY A 456 -11.30 13.03 -8.04
N TRP A 457 -11.10 12.73 -9.31
CA TRP A 457 -10.08 11.81 -9.75
C TRP A 457 -9.43 12.23 -11.07
N GLY A 458 -8.20 11.76 -11.28
CA GLY A 458 -7.43 11.87 -12.51
C GLY A 458 -7.00 10.50 -13.00
N PHE A 459 -6.38 10.42 -14.17
CA PHE A 459 -5.71 9.21 -14.59
C PHE A 459 -4.51 8.91 -13.68
N GLY A 460 -4.24 7.63 -13.43
CA GLY A 460 -3.13 7.09 -12.66
C GLY A 460 -2.71 5.73 -13.23
N GLY A 461 -1.72 5.10 -12.58
CA GLY A 461 -1.04 3.90 -13.06
C GLY A 461 0.33 4.23 -13.64
N GLU A 462 1.17 3.21 -13.82
CA GLU A 462 2.58 3.38 -14.23
C GLU A 462 2.72 4.11 -15.56
N ASN A 463 1.82 3.87 -16.52
CA ASN A 463 1.90 4.41 -17.89
C ASN A 463 0.91 5.56 -18.18
N SER A 464 0.28 6.19 -17.16
CA SER A 464 -0.80 7.16 -17.39
C SER A 464 -0.37 8.50 -18.00
N THR A 465 0.92 8.78 -18.08
CA THR A 465 1.44 10.10 -18.47
C THR A 465 0.99 10.54 -19.86
N ALA A 466 0.91 9.65 -20.84
CA ALA A 466 0.50 9.98 -22.20
C ALA A 466 -1.01 10.27 -22.30
N ILE A 467 -1.86 9.49 -21.65
CA ILE A 467 -3.30 9.76 -21.66
C ILE A 467 -3.66 11.03 -20.87
N GLU A 468 -2.93 11.33 -19.76
CA GLU A 468 -3.07 12.60 -19.05
C GLU A 468 -2.71 13.78 -19.95
N ALA A 469 -1.61 13.70 -20.70
CA ALA A 469 -1.20 14.74 -21.64
C ALA A 469 -2.24 14.94 -22.75
N CYS A 470 -2.83 13.87 -23.28
CA CYS A 470 -3.93 13.94 -24.27
C CYS A 470 -5.19 14.61 -23.69
N ALA A 471 -5.58 14.27 -22.47
CA ALA A 471 -6.72 14.89 -21.79
C ALA A 471 -6.51 16.40 -21.63
N LEU A 472 -5.33 16.81 -21.20
CA LEU A 472 -4.95 18.23 -21.06
C LEU A 472 -4.95 18.96 -22.41
N ALA A 473 -4.43 18.33 -23.48
CA ALA A 473 -4.47 18.91 -24.82
C ALA A 473 -5.91 19.13 -25.32
N LEU A 474 -6.77 18.13 -25.16
CA LEU A 474 -8.18 18.21 -25.56
C LEU A 474 -8.92 19.29 -24.79
N TRP A 475 -8.75 19.32 -23.47
CA TRP A 475 -9.34 20.31 -22.58
C TRP A 475 -8.86 21.73 -22.94
N GLY A 476 -7.56 21.93 -23.14
CA GLY A 476 -6.99 23.20 -23.56
C GLY A 476 -7.53 23.67 -24.90
N CYS A 477 -7.69 22.74 -25.85
CA CYS A 477 -8.26 23.04 -27.16
C CYS A 477 -9.73 23.48 -27.06
N LYS A 478 -10.54 22.82 -26.24
CA LYS A 478 -11.98 23.15 -26.04
C LYS A 478 -12.18 24.44 -25.25
N THR A 479 -11.37 24.72 -24.24
CA THR A 479 -11.57 25.84 -23.30
C THR A 479 -10.88 27.13 -23.72
N SER A 480 -9.80 27.07 -24.50
CA SER A 480 -9.09 28.26 -24.98
C SER A 480 -9.98 29.12 -25.87
N LYS A 481 -10.00 30.42 -25.59
CA LYS A 481 -10.68 31.42 -26.46
C LYS A 481 -9.85 31.79 -27.68
N ARG A 482 -8.56 31.50 -27.69
CA ARG A 482 -7.64 31.79 -28.80
C ARG A 482 -7.82 30.74 -29.92
N ASP A 483 -7.85 31.20 -31.14
CA ASP A 483 -7.85 30.36 -32.34
C ASP A 483 -6.91 30.99 -33.39
N PRO A 484 -5.65 30.55 -33.50
CA PRO A 484 -4.69 31.11 -34.44
C PRO A 484 -5.07 30.95 -35.92
N GLY A 485 -5.95 29.98 -36.22
CA GLY A 485 -6.46 29.74 -37.58
C GLY A 485 -7.55 30.70 -38.05
N LYS A 486 -8.12 31.51 -37.12
CA LYS A 486 -9.13 32.48 -37.46
C LYS A 486 -8.50 33.90 -37.61
N SER A 487 -8.48 34.42 -38.82
CA SER A 487 -8.12 35.84 -39.03
C SER A 487 -9.11 36.74 -38.29
N MET A 488 -8.62 37.70 -37.47
CA MET A 488 -9.46 38.81 -36.96
C MET A 488 -10.04 39.54 -38.17
N ARG A 489 -11.33 39.48 -38.38
CA ARG A 489 -12.04 40.49 -39.16
C ARG A 489 -12.13 41.70 -38.25
N ILE A 490 -11.28 42.73 -38.52
CA ILE A 490 -11.43 44.06 -37.98
C ILE A 490 -12.58 44.64 -38.82
N GLY A 491 -13.75 44.80 -38.21
CA GLY A 491 -14.87 45.54 -38.73
C GLY A 491 -14.78 47.00 -38.31
#